data_f117d8a568429f983ccad9a2df958bce
#
_entry.id   f117d8a568429f983ccad9a2df958bce
#
_cell.length_a   1.000
_cell.length_b   1.000
_cell.length_c   1.000
_cell.angle_alpha   90.00
_cell.angle_beta   90.00
_cell.angle_gamma   90.00
#
_symmetry.space_group_name_H-M   'P 1'
#
loop_
_entity.id
_entity.type
_entity.pdbx_description
1 polymer ?
#
loop_
_entity_poly.entity_id
_entity_poly.type
_entity_poly.pdbx_seq_one_letter_code
_entity_poly.pdbx_strand_id
1 'polypeptide(L)'
;MTLPTLTAQLATLAAAHPEVMVLWLYGSHAKGNAGPHSDWDLAVAFDPVKLVDSLDNRLRPELLALDWQRALGLAEGQLSVVDINQAPIPLAFAIVDANRILFCRDQGRRLREEARIMSQMEINFRSPTHSSYQE
;
A
#
# COMPACT_ATOMS: atom_id res chain seq x y z
N MET A 1 20.51 -23.90 -4.15
CA MET A 1 19.96 -22.83 -3.30
C MET A 1 18.92 -22.04 -4.07
N THR A 2 17.78 -21.83 -3.45
CA THR A 2 16.68 -21.10 -4.07
C THR A 2 16.78 -19.63 -3.70
N LEU A 3 16.63 -18.74 -4.67
CA LEU A 3 16.58 -17.30 -4.38
C LEU A 3 15.30 -16.99 -3.63
N PRO A 4 15.35 -16.03 -2.69
CA PRO A 4 14.13 -15.58 -2.02
C PRO A 4 13.13 -15.07 -3.04
N THR A 5 11.86 -15.28 -2.76
CA THR A 5 10.82 -14.70 -3.61
C THR A 5 10.86 -13.20 -3.50
N LEU A 6 10.30 -12.50 -4.48
CA LEU A 6 10.27 -11.05 -4.44
C LEU A 6 9.46 -10.56 -3.23
N THR A 7 8.37 -11.25 -2.90
CA THR A 7 7.59 -10.89 -1.71
C THR A 7 8.40 -10.99 -0.43
N ALA A 8 9.25 -12.03 -0.31
CA ALA A 8 10.13 -12.17 0.84
C ALA A 8 11.17 -11.06 0.88
N GLN A 9 11.70 -10.68 -0.28
CA GLN A 9 12.67 -9.58 -0.36
C GLN A 9 12.01 -8.25 0.02
N LEU A 10 10.79 -8.03 -0.42
CA LEU A 10 10.04 -6.82 -0.05
C LEU A 10 9.80 -6.75 1.46
N ALA A 11 9.45 -7.88 2.07
CA ALA A 11 9.26 -7.93 3.51
C ALA A 11 10.56 -7.58 4.26
N THR A 12 11.69 -8.08 3.75
CA THR A 12 13.00 -7.78 4.34
C THR A 12 13.33 -6.29 4.24
N LEU A 13 13.06 -5.69 3.07
CA LEU A 13 13.28 -4.26 2.87
C LEU A 13 12.41 -3.42 3.79
N ALA A 14 11.15 -3.83 3.96
CA ALA A 14 10.22 -3.13 4.85
C ALA A 14 10.70 -3.22 6.31
N ALA A 15 11.17 -4.39 6.72
CA ALA A 15 11.68 -4.58 8.08
C ALA A 15 12.88 -3.68 8.35
N ALA A 16 13.69 -3.42 7.34
CA ALA A 16 14.88 -2.58 7.46
C ALA A 16 14.57 -1.09 7.39
N HIS A 17 13.35 -0.71 6.98
CA HIS A 17 12.97 0.70 6.82
C HIS A 17 12.09 1.13 8.00
N PRO A 18 12.64 1.89 8.95
CA PRO A 18 11.94 2.15 10.22
C PRO A 18 10.64 2.94 10.08
N GLU A 19 10.43 3.64 8.97
CA GLU A 19 9.21 4.40 8.75
C GLU A 19 8.07 3.59 8.17
N VAL A 20 8.32 2.34 7.76
CA VAL A 20 7.27 1.48 7.20
C VAL A 20 6.60 0.73 8.34
N MET A 21 5.34 1.05 8.58
CA MET A 21 4.56 0.41 9.64
C MET A 21 3.84 -0.83 9.15
N VAL A 22 3.27 -0.77 7.95
CA VAL A 22 2.57 -1.89 7.32
C VAL A 22 2.84 -1.85 5.83
N LEU A 23 3.00 -3.02 5.22
CA LEU A 23 3.19 -3.16 3.78
C LEU A 23 2.18 -4.15 3.23
N TRP A 24 1.36 -3.69 2.28
CA TRP A 24 0.40 -4.55 1.58
C TRP A 24 0.82 -4.73 0.13
N LEU A 25 0.49 -5.90 -0.42
CA LEU A 25 0.59 -6.16 -1.85
C LEU A 25 -0.83 -6.10 -2.42
N TYR A 26 -0.99 -5.44 -3.57
CA TYR A 26 -2.28 -5.43 -4.24
C TYR A 26 -2.09 -5.57 -5.75
N GLY A 27 -3.16 -5.45 -6.51
CA GLY A 27 -3.09 -5.57 -7.96
C GLY A 27 -2.92 -7.01 -8.42
N SER A 28 -2.40 -7.18 -9.64
CA SER A 28 -2.37 -8.48 -10.29
C SER A 28 -1.51 -9.51 -9.56
N HIS A 29 -0.40 -9.09 -8.95
CA HIS A 29 0.44 -10.03 -8.20
C HIS A 29 -0.27 -10.54 -6.94
N ALA A 30 -1.09 -9.71 -6.30
CA ALA A 30 -1.86 -10.14 -5.15
C ALA A 30 -2.96 -11.10 -5.53
N LYS A 31 -3.53 -10.93 -6.72
CA LYS A 31 -4.62 -11.77 -7.20
C LYS A 31 -4.17 -13.08 -7.83
N GLY A 32 -2.87 -13.23 -8.05
CA GLY A 32 -2.35 -14.44 -8.67
C GLY A 32 -2.52 -14.49 -10.18
N ASN A 33 -2.89 -13.38 -10.83
CA ASN A 33 -3.08 -13.35 -12.27
C ASN A 33 -2.05 -12.48 -12.98
N ALA A 34 -0.90 -12.27 -12.35
CA ALA A 34 0.18 -11.47 -12.92
C ALA A 34 0.89 -12.23 -14.03
N GLY A 35 1.19 -11.50 -15.11
CA GLY A 35 2.05 -12.01 -16.17
C GLY A 35 3.51 -11.63 -15.89
N PRO A 36 4.42 -12.03 -16.80
CA PRO A 36 5.85 -11.79 -16.59
C PRO A 36 6.24 -10.32 -16.59
N HIS A 37 5.40 -9.46 -17.14
CA HIS A 37 5.67 -8.02 -17.20
C HIS A 37 4.73 -7.20 -16.34
N SER A 38 3.97 -7.85 -15.45
CA SER A 38 3.06 -7.14 -14.57
C SER A 38 3.85 -6.35 -13.52
N ASP A 39 3.37 -5.14 -13.23
CA ASP A 39 3.98 -4.30 -12.21
C ASP A 39 3.64 -4.82 -10.82
N TRP A 40 4.49 -4.50 -9.87
CA TRP A 40 4.27 -4.80 -8.47
C TRP A 40 3.65 -3.57 -7.80
N ASP A 41 2.46 -3.75 -7.28
CA ASP A 41 1.71 -2.66 -6.64
C ASP A 41 1.71 -2.85 -5.14
N LEU A 42 2.26 -1.88 -4.44
CA LEU A 42 2.41 -1.92 -2.99
C LEU A 42 1.70 -0.73 -2.35
N ALA A 43 1.18 -0.95 -1.16
CA ALA A 43 0.65 0.11 -0.33
C ALA A 43 1.38 0.10 1.01
N VAL A 44 1.63 1.28 1.56
CA VAL A 44 2.40 1.41 2.79
C VAL A 44 1.66 2.32 3.77
N ALA A 45 1.63 1.92 5.03
CA ALA A 45 1.31 2.82 6.13
C ALA A 45 2.63 3.33 6.69
N PHE A 46 2.87 4.62 6.54
CA PHE A 46 4.10 5.25 7.01
C PHE A 46 3.94 5.79 8.43
N ASP A 47 5.05 5.85 9.14
CA ASP A 47 5.09 6.50 10.44
C ASP A 47 4.85 8.01 10.25
N PRO A 48 3.82 8.58 10.89
CA PRO A 48 3.51 10.00 10.71
C PRO A 48 4.44 10.93 11.48
N VAL A 49 5.20 10.39 12.42
CA VAL A 49 5.91 11.19 13.42
C VAL A 49 6.95 12.13 12.82
N LYS A 50 7.52 11.77 11.68
CA LYS A 50 8.62 12.52 11.10
C LYS A 50 8.21 13.44 9.96
N LEU A 51 6.92 13.69 9.79
CA LEU A 51 6.45 14.51 8.69
C LEU A 51 6.62 15.97 9.04
N VAL A 52 7.65 16.58 8.48
CA VAL A 52 7.98 17.97 8.71
C VAL A 52 7.43 18.86 7.60
N ASP A 53 7.23 18.28 6.42
CA ASP A 53 6.90 19.02 5.21
C ASP A 53 5.88 18.23 4.40
N SER A 54 4.82 18.90 3.95
CA SER A 54 3.78 18.25 3.16
C SER A 54 4.29 17.74 1.83
N LEU A 55 5.30 18.41 1.24
CA LEU A 55 5.91 17.94 0.01
C LEU A 55 6.67 16.63 0.23
N ASP A 56 7.48 16.58 1.28
CA ASP A 56 8.20 15.36 1.64
C ASP A 56 7.22 14.21 1.89
N ASN A 57 6.12 14.51 2.55
CA ASN A 57 5.08 13.53 2.82
C ASN A 57 4.51 12.95 1.53
N ARG A 58 4.22 13.81 0.56
CA ARG A 58 3.63 13.36 -0.70
C ARG A 58 4.61 12.60 -1.57
N LEU A 59 5.90 12.92 -1.48
CA LEU A 59 6.93 12.26 -2.26
C LEU A 59 7.43 10.95 -1.63
N ARG A 60 7.13 10.73 -0.37
CA ARG A 60 7.67 9.59 0.36
C ARG A 60 7.40 8.24 -0.32
N PRO A 61 6.18 7.95 -0.79
CA PRO A 61 5.96 6.67 -1.46
C PRO A 61 6.75 6.53 -2.76
N GLU A 62 6.91 7.60 -3.52
CA GLU A 62 7.65 7.55 -4.77
C GLU A 62 9.14 7.35 -4.54
N LEU A 63 9.69 8.00 -3.52
CA LEU A 63 11.10 7.82 -3.15
C LEU A 63 11.35 6.39 -2.67
N LEU A 64 10.43 5.83 -1.90
CA LEU A 64 10.54 4.45 -1.45
C LEU A 64 10.52 3.49 -2.63
N ALA A 65 9.64 3.74 -3.60
CA ALA A 65 9.55 2.91 -4.79
C ALA A 65 10.87 2.91 -5.56
N LEU A 66 11.50 4.07 -5.71
CA LEU A 66 12.79 4.16 -6.40
C LEU A 66 13.89 3.42 -5.66
N ASP A 67 13.95 3.56 -4.34
CA ASP A 67 14.95 2.87 -3.53
C ASP A 67 14.81 1.36 -3.63
N TRP A 68 13.59 0.88 -3.49
CA TRP A 68 13.34 -0.56 -3.52
C TRP A 68 13.50 -1.14 -4.92
N GLN A 69 13.11 -0.38 -5.94
CA GLN A 69 13.31 -0.79 -7.32
C GLN A 69 14.79 -1.04 -7.60
N ARG A 70 15.65 -0.15 -7.13
CA ARG A 70 17.09 -0.32 -7.28
C ARG A 70 17.59 -1.53 -6.48
N ALA A 71 17.15 -1.67 -5.25
CA ALA A 71 17.59 -2.76 -4.38
C ALA A 71 17.20 -4.12 -4.95
N LEU A 72 16.06 -4.19 -5.65
CA LEU A 72 15.54 -5.44 -6.21
C LEU A 72 15.96 -5.69 -7.65
N GLY A 73 16.65 -4.73 -8.26
CA GLY A 73 17.07 -4.86 -9.66
C GLY A 73 15.91 -4.86 -10.65
N LEU A 74 14.82 -4.21 -10.30
CA LEU A 74 13.65 -4.12 -11.18
C LEU A 74 13.82 -2.99 -12.17
N ALA A 75 13.14 -3.11 -13.32
CA ALA A 75 13.14 -2.06 -14.32
C ALA A 75 12.34 -0.86 -13.84
N GLU A 76 12.62 0.29 -14.43
CA GLU A 76 11.93 1.52 -14.08
C GLU A 76 10.43 1.36 -14.29
N GLY A 77 9.67 1.77 -13.29
CA GLY A 77 8.22 1.69 -13.34
C GLY A 77 7.62 0.34 -12.99
N GLN A 78 8.44 -0.67 -12.72
CA GLN A 78 7.91 -1.99 -12.35
C GLN A 78 7.45 -2.09 -10.89
N LEU A 79 7.78 -1.09 -10.07
CA LEU A 79 7.36 -1.06 -8.68
C LEU A 79 6.63 0.24 -8.42
N SER A 80 5.41 0.13 -7.92
CA SER A 80 4.57 1.28 -7.59
C SER A 80 4.21 1.20 -6.11
N VAL A 81 4.31 2.32 -5.41
CA VAL A 81 4.00 2.40 -3.99
C VAL A 81 2.99 3.54 -3.77
N VAL A 82 1.93 3.25 -3.04
CA VAL A 82 0.97 4.27 -2.62
C VAL A 82 0.97 4.35 -1.10
N ASP A 83 0.71 5.54 -0.58
CA ASP A 83 0.48 5.75 0.84
C ASP A 83 -0.98 5.44 1.12
N ILE A 84 -1.24 4.50 2.04
CA ILE A 84 -2.61 4.07 2.34
C ILE A 84 -3.49 5.22 2.84
N ASN A 85 -2.87 6.23 3.45
CA ASN A 85 -3.61 7.39 3.95
C ASN A 85 -3.93 8.41 2.85
N GLN A 86 -3.24 8.34 1.71
CA GLN A 86 -3.47 9.22 0.57
C GLN A 86 -4.27 8.54 -0.54
N ALA A 87 -4.39 7.23 -0.50
CA ALA A 87 -5.11 6.49 -1.52
C ALA A 87 -6.61 6.83 -1.46
N PRO A 88 -7.27 6.95 -2.62
CA PRO A 88 -8.73 7.08 -2.63
C PRO A 88 -9.37 5.91 -1.91
N ILE A 89 -10.50 6.17 -1.25
CA ILE A 89 -11.14 5.15 -0.41
C ILE A 89 -11.48 3.86 -1.18
N PRO A 90 -11.99 3.91 -2.41
CA PRO A 90 -12.25 2.66 -3.13
C PRO A 90 -10.98 1.82 -3.34
N LEU A 91 -9.86 2.46 -3.65
CA LEU A 91 -8.59 1.76 -3.79
C LEU A 91 -8.11 1.22 -2.45
N ALA A 92 -8.15 2.06 -1.41
CA ALA A 92 -7.73 1.65 -0.08
C ALA A 92 -8.56 0.46 0.40
N PHE A 93 -9.86 0.47 0.14
CA PHE A 93 -10.74 -0.64 0.50
C PHE A 93 -10.31 -1.93 -0.23
N ALA A 94 -10.05 -1.84 -1.54
CA ALA A 94 -9.62 -3.01 -2.30
C ALA A 94 -8.33 -3.59 -1.74
N ILE A 95 -7.41 -2.73 -1.31
CA ILE A 95 -6.13 -3.14 -0.74
C ILE A 95 -6.33 -3.91 0.58
N VAL A 96 -7.10 -3.34 1.51
CA VAL A 96 -7.27 -3.98 2.82
C VAL A 96 -8.19 -5.20 2.73
N ASP A 97 -9.16 -5.18 1.83
CA ASP A 97 -10.08 -6.31 1.63
C ASP A 97 -9.35 -7.54 1.08
N ALA A 98 -8.37 -7.32 0.19
CA ALA A 98 -7.55 -8.40 -0.34
C ALA A 98 -6.67 -9.03 0.74
N ASN A 99 -6.34 -8.29 1.77
CA ASN A 99 -5.66 -8.78 2.97
C ASN A 99 -4.32 -9.48 2.67
N ARG A 100 -3.55 -8.94 1.72
CA ARG A 100 -2.24 -9.47 1.38
C ARG A 100 -1.16 -8.63 2.05
N ILE A 101 -0.89 -8.94 3.31
CA ILE A 101 0.07 -8.19 4.11
C ILE A 101 1.42 -8.87 4.00
N LEU A 102 2.42 -8.12 3.52
CA LEU A 102 3.78 -8.63 3.38
C LEU A 102 4.62 -8.35 4.63
N PHE A 103 4.30 -7.28 5.34
CA PHE A 103 5.03 -6.91 6.55
C PHE A 103 4.15 -6.04 7.43
N CYS A 104 4.21 -6.25 8.74
CA CYS A 104 3.49 -5.44 9.71
C CYS A 104 4.35 -5.24 10.94
N ARG A 105 4.77 -3.97 11.15
CA ARG A 105 5.52 -3.58 12.33
C ARG A 105 4.59 -3.24 13.49
N ASP A 106 3.42 -2.68 13.17
CA ASP A 106 2.49 -2.14 14.14
C ASP A 106 1.08 -2.64 13.83
N GLN A 107 0.65 -3.67 14.53
CA GLN A 107 -0.68 -4.25 14.36
C GLN A 107 -1.78 -3.25 14.70
N GLY A 108 -1.56 -2.42 15.71
CA GLY A 108 -2.52 -1.39 16.06
C GLY A 108 -2.76 -0.42 14.92
N ARG A 109 -1.69 -0.02 14.24
CA ARG A 109 -1.80 0.85 13.07
C ARG A 109 -2.58 0.16 11.95
N ARG A 110 -2.29 -1.11 11.69
CA ARG A 110 -3.01 -1.87 10.66
C ARG A 110 -4.50 -1.90 10.95
N LEU A 111 -4.86 -2.22 12.18
CA LEU A 111 -6.27 -2.32 12.55
C LEU A 111 -6.97 -0.98 12.47
N ARG A 112 -6.30 0.11 12.85
CA ARG A 112 -6.88 1.45 12.75
C ARG A 112 -7.12 1.85 11.30
N GLU A 113 -6.17 1.52 10.41
CA GLU A 113 -6.35 1.84 8.99
C GLU A 113 -7.50 1.03 8.39
N GLU A 114 -7.57 -0.25 8.70
CA GLU A 114 -8.66 -1.09 8.22
C GLU A 114 -10.01 -0.57 8.70
N ALA A 115 -10.10 -0.21 9.96
CA ALA A 115 -11.35 0.31 10.52
C ALA A 115 -11.75 1.64 9.87
N ARG A 116 -10.79 2.54 9.68
CA ARG A 116 -11.03 3.83 9.02
C ARG A 116 -11.54 3.63 7.60
N ILE A 117 -10.88 2.77 6.85
CA ILE A 117 -11.19 2.54 5.44
C ILE A 117 -12.56 1.87 5.31
N MET A 118 -12.83 0.86 6.12
CA MET A 118 -14.13 0.19 6.11
C MET A 118 -15.26 1.14 6.46
N SER A 119 -15.03 1.99 7.46
CA SER A 119 -16.02 2.98 7.88
C SER A 119 -16.30 3.99 6.77
N GLN A 120 -15.26 4.49 6.11
CA GLN A 120 -15.42 5.45 5.02
C GLN A 120 -16.10 4.82 3.82
N MET A 121 -15.75 3.57 3.53
CA MET A 121 -16.40 2.85 2.42
C MET A 121 -17.89 2.69 2.68
N GLU A 122 -18.25 2.34 3.91
CA GLU A 122 -19.65 2.20 4.29
C GLU A 122 -20.41 3.50 4.16
N ILE A 123 -19.82 4.59 4.63
CA ILE A 123 -20.44 5.91 4.51
C ILE A 123 -20.66 6.28 3.04
N ASN A 124 -19.64 6.07 2.21
CA ASN A 124 -19.70 6.44 0.80
C ASN A 124 -20.76 5.68 0.03
N PHE A 125 -21.06 4.45 0.41
CA PHE A 125 -21.97 3.60 -0.35
C PHE A 125 -23.32 3.36 0.31
N ARG A 126 -23.51 3.86 1.52
CA ARG A 126 -24.80 3.77 2.20
C ARG A 126 -25.56 5.08 2.22
N SER A 127 -24.87 6.17 1.98
CA SER A 127 -25.51 7.47 2.04
C SER A 127 -26.54 7.62 0.92
N PRO A 128 -27.78 7.96 1.25
CA PRO A 128 -28.81 8.16 0.22
C PRO A 128 -28.56 9.38 -0.62
N THR A 129 -27.70 10.24 -0.20
CA THR A 129 -27.39 11.43 -0.97
C THR A 129 -26.68 11.10 -2.25
N HIS A 130 -26.40 9.91 -2.33
CA HIS A 130 -25.90 9.54 -3.60
C HIS A 130 -27.00 9.49 -4.52
N SER A 131 -27.58 9.68 -3.90
CA SER A 131 -28.26 9.53 -4.52
C SER A 131 -28.67 10.41 -5.06
N SER A 132 -28.68 10.94 -4.89
CA SER A 132 -28.91 11.55 -5.20
C SER A 132 -28.92 11.78 -5.91
N TYR A 133 -29.10 11.38 -5.91
CA TYR A 133 -28.94 11.31 -6.48
C TYR A 133 -29.74 11.10 -6.83
N GLN A 134 -30.18 11.09 -6.70
CA GLN A 134 -30.65 10.78 -6.93
C GLN A 134 -31.30 10.99 -7.40
N GLU A 135 -31.64 11.23 -7.51
CA GLU A 135 -31.89 11.34 -7.91
C GLU A 135 -32.02 11.40 -8.21
#